data_8e193544c9a53d5493ae92fbbb79b4d8
#
_entry.id   8e193544c9a53d5493ae92fbbb79b4d8
#
_cell.length_a   1.000
_cell.length_b   1.000
_cell.length_c   1.000
_cell.angle_alpha   90.00
_cell.angle_beta   90.00
_cell.angle_gamma   90.00
#
_symmetry.space_group_name_H-M   'P 1'
#
loop_
_entity.id
_entity.type
_entity.pdbx_description
1 polymer ?
#
loop_
_entity_poly.entity_id
_entity_poly.type
_entity_poly.pdbx_seq_one_letter_code
_entity_poly.pdbx_strand_id
1 'polypeptide(L)'
;MRFLLAGVAAGLLSVTVLARELALQVPILAPRVVAWAEQEEANAMAQGRPLTPRMRALARSVGVSDPSRVRVMIVDHVPLPDEPMLRAAAESLGFTKMNITGLTLGHAIFVRRGRDRDPVLLSHELRHVAQYESQGGIAPFLARHVMDLVEHGYEDSPFEVDARAHERKTFPPIRS
;
A
#
# COMPACT_ATOMS: atom_id res chain seq x y z
N MET A 1 -30.64 -26.23 -18.66
CA MET A 1 -29.47 -26.09 -17.74
C MET A 1 -28.18 -25.89 -18.50
N ARG A 2 -28.12 -24.93 -19.48
CA ARG A 2 -26.93 -24.67 -20.33
C ARG A 2 -26.54 -23.18 -20.43
N PHE A 3 -27.23 -22.27 -19.72
CA PHE A 3 -26.96 -20.81 -19.80
C PHE A 3 -26.11 -20.24 -18.66
N LEU A 4 -25.84 -21.02 -17.60
CA LEU A 4 -25.03 -20.55 -16.45
C LEU A 4 -23.50 -20.66 -16.65
N LEU A 5 -23.04 -21.52 -17.55
CA LEU A 5 -21.62 -21.73 -17.79
C LEU A 5 -20.98 -20.68 -18.74
N ALA A 6 -21.78 -20.06 -19.61
CA ALA A 6 -21.28 -19.06 -20.56
C ALA A 6 -20.96 -17.71 -19.88
N GLY A 7 -21.69 -17.34 -18.85
CA GLY A 7 -21.48 -16.07 -18.12
C GLY A 7 -20.20 -16.07 -17.27
N VAL A 8 -19.86 -17.21 -16.67
CA VAL A 8 -18.63 -17.36 -15.85
C VAL A 8 -17.36 -17.35 -16.72
N ALA A 9 -17.43 -18.02 -17.89
CA ALA A 9 -16.28 -18.05 -18.82
C ALA A 9 -16.01 -16.68 -19.44
N ALA A 10 -17.02 -15.89 -19.77
CA ALA A 10 -16.87 -14.53 -20.30
C ALA A 10 -16.30 -13.57 -19.25
N GLY A 11 -16.68 -13.70 -17.97
CA GLY A 11 -16.14 -12.91 -16.86
C GLY A 11 -14.68 -13.21 -16.59
N LEU A 12 -14.28 -14.48 -16.60
CA LEU A 12 -12.87 -14.90 -16.42
C LEU A 12 -11.96 -14.45 -17.56
N LEU A 13 -12.46 -14.51 -18.82
CA LEU A 13 -11.73 -14.01 -19.98
C LEU A 13 -11.49 -12.49 -19.93
N SER A 14 -12.46 -11.72 -19.43
CA SER A 14 -12.33 -10.27 -19.28
C SER A 14 -11.30 -9.88 -18.22
N VAL A 15 -11.26 -10.58 -17.08
CA VAL A 15 -10.30 -10.36 -15.99
C VAL A 15 -8.88 -10.70 -16.44
N THR A 16 -8.70 -11.83 -17.14
CA THR A 16 -7.38 -12.24 -17.63
C THR A 16 -6.82 -11.32 -18.72
N VAL A 17 -7.68 -10.77 -19.59
CA VAL A 17 -7.29 -9.79 -20.62
C VAL A 17 -6.85 -8.48 -19.96
N LEU A 18 -7.62 -7.97 -19.01
CA LEU A 18 -7.28 -6.73 -18.29
C LEU A 18 -5.96 -6.87 -17.50
N ALA A 19 -5.78 -7.98 -16.79
CA ALA A 19 -4.54 -8.26 -16.07
C ALA A 19 -3.33 -8.32 -17.02
N ARG A 20 -3.49 -8.92 -18.20
CA ARG A 20 -2.45 -8.99 -19.22
C ARG A 20 -2.11 -7.61 -19.81
N GLU A 21 -3.11 -6.79 -20.08
CA GLU A 21 -2.90 -5.42 -20.56
C GLU A 21 -2.16 -4.57 -19.53
N LEU A 22 -2.55 -4.65 -18.26
CA LEU A 22 -1.85 -3.98 -17.16
C LEU A 22 -0.40 -4.47 -17.04
N ALA A 23 -0.16 -5.77 -17.09
CA ALA A 23 1.19 -6.33 -17.03
C ALA A 23 2.10 -5.81 -18.16
N LEU A 24 1.57 -5.61 -19.36
CA LEU A 24 2.31 -5.01 -20.47
C LEU A 24 2.64 -3.53 -20.28
N GLN A 25 1.85 -2.81 -19.47
CA GLN A 25 2.08 -1.41 -19.16
C GLN A 25 3.02 -1.20 -17.97
N VAL A 26 3.22 -2.20 -17.12
CA VAL A 26 4.08 -2.11 -15.92
C VAL A 26 5.47 -1.55 -16.24
N PRO A 27 6.22 -2.00 -17.27
CA PRO A 27 7.54 -1.46 -17.57
C PRO A 27 7.56 0.03 -17.90
N ILE A 28 6.45 0.55 -18.46
CA ILE A 28 6.30 1.97 -18.83
C ILE A 28 5.87 2.79 -17.61
N LEU A 29 4.99 2.26 -16.78
CA LEU A 29 4.40 2.96 -15.65
C LEU A 29 5.26 2.86 -14.39
N ALA A 30 6.03 1.78 -14.21
CA ALA A 30 6.82 1.55 -13.01
C ALA A 30 7.78 2.72 -12.67
N PRO A 31 8.58 3.28 -13.60
CA PRO A 31 9.45 4.42 -13.28
C PRO A 31 8.66 5.65 -12.82
N ARG A 32 7.47 5.87 -13.37
CA ARG A 32 6.61 7.02 -13.05
C ARG A 32 5.94 6.84 -11.69
N VAL A 33 5.45 5.64 -11.38
CA VAL A 33 4.88 5.32 -10.06
C VAL A 33 5.94 5.42 -8.98
N VAL A 34 7.17 4.99 -9.25
CA VAL A 34 8.32 5.14 -8.34
C VAL A 34 8.60 6.62 -8.10
N ALA A 35 8.75 7.44 -9.14
CA ALA A 35 9.01 8.87 -9.02
C ALA A 35 7.89 9.59 -8.24
N TRP A 36 6.63 9.25 -8.49
CA TRP A 36 5.51 9.78 -7.72
C TRP A 36 5.59 9.38 -6.24
N ALA A 37 5.85 8.11 -5.96
CA ALA A 37 5.94 7.61 -4.59
C ALA A 37 7.12 8.24 -3.82
N GLU A 38 8.27 8.42 -4.46
CA GLU A 38 9.45 9.10 -3.88
C GLU A 38 9.15 10.58 -3.60
N GLN A 39 8.41 11.25 -4.49
CA GLN A 39 7.99 12.63 -4.28
C GLN A 39 7.04 12.76 -3.08
N GLU A 40 6.06 11.86 -2.98
CA GLU A 40 5.14 11.84 -1.85
C GLU A 40 5.84 11.48 -0.53
N GLU A 41 6.78 10.53 -0.54
CA GLU A 41 7.62 10.26 0.62
C GLU A 41 8.39 11.51 1.04
N ALA A 42 9.05 12.21 0.10
CA ALA A 42 9.80 13.42 0.40
C ALA A 42 8.91 14.52 1.02
N ASN A 43 7.70 14.71 0.50
CA ASN A 43 6.72 15.65 1.05
C ASN A 43 6.34 15.28 2.49
N ALA A 44 6.07 14.02 2.74
CA ALA A 44 5.72 13.53 4.07
C ALA A 44 6.92 13.57 5.03
N MET A 45 8.14 13.35 4.56
CA MET A 45 9.35 13.48 5.38
C MET A 45 9.57 14.94 5.84
N ALA A 46 9.20 15.92 5.01
CA ALA A 46 9.31 17.33 5.33
C ALA A 46 8.19 17.84 6.29
N GLN A 47 6.97 17.33 6.15
CA GLN A 47 5.78 17.89 6.81
C GLN A 47 5.12 16.95 7.82
N GLY A 48 5.41 15.65 7.73
CA GLY A 48 4.81 14.60 8.55
C GLY A 48 5.31 14.62 9.99
N ARG A 49 4.50 14.08 10.87
CA ARG A 49 4.83 13.94 12.29
C ARG A 49 5.65 12.70 12.56
N PRO A 50 6.68 12.74 13.42
CA PRO A 50 7.39 11.54 13.84
C PRO A 50 6.46 10.63 14.66
N LEU A 51 6.78 9.35 14.70
CA LEU A 51 6.06 8.39 15.52
C LEU A 51 6.16 8.75 17.00
N THR A 52 5.03 8.66 17.71
CA THR A 52 5.02 8.71 19.18
C THR A 52 5.76 7.51 19.80
N PRO A 53 6.13 7.54 21.09
CA PRO A 53 6.76 6.38 21.73
C PRO A 53 5.95 5.08 21.59
N ARG A 54 4.62 5.14 21.71
CA ARG A 54 3.73 3.98 21.50
C ARG A 54 3.73 3.49 20.07
N MET A 55 3.70 4.39 19.11
CA MET A 55 3.77 4.04 17.69
C MET A 55 5.15 3.46 17.31
N ARG A 56 6.24 3.95 17.90
CA ARG A 56 7.56 3.34 17.71
C ARG A 56 7.64 1.92 18.29
N ALA A 57 7.01 1.68 19.44
CA ALA A 57 6.91 0.33 19.98
C ALA A 57 6.11 -0.59 19.06
N LEU A 58 5.00 -0.08 18.49
CA LEU A 58 4.19 -0.80 17.51
C LEU A 58 5.01 -1.10 16.24
N ALA A 59 5.73 -0.12 15.71
CA ALA A 59 6.58 -0.27 14.53
C ALA A 59 7.61 -1.39 14.71
N ARG A 60 8.32 -1.40 15.84
CA ARG A 60 9.26 -2.49 16.17
C ARG A 60 8.56 -3.86 16.24
N SER A 61 7.35 -3.91 16.79
CA SER A 61 6.62 -5.18 16.96
C SER A 61 6.14 -5.80 15.65
N VAL A 62 6.12 -5.02 14.55
CA VAL A 62 5.77 -5.49 13.20
C VAL A 62 6.96 -5.51 12.25
N GLY A 63 8.18 -5.31 12.76
CA GLY A 63 9.42 -5.54 12.03
C GLY A 63 10.07 -4.32 11.39
N VAL A 64 9.62 -3.08 11.70
CA VAL A 64 10.30 -1.86 11.22
C VAL A 64 11.68 -1.75 11.85
N SER A 65 12.71 -1.65 11.04
CA SER A 65 14.11 -1.61 11.47
C SER A 65 14.48 -0.26 12.07
N ASP A 66 14.07 0.83 11.43
CA ASP A 66 14.31 2.19 11.92
C ASP A 66 13.02 3.02 12.06
N PRO A 67 12.28 2.87 13.18
CA PRO A 67 11.08 3.65 13.44
C PRO A 67 11.32 5.16 13.57
N SER A 68 12.55 5.62 13.72
CA SER A 68 12.88 7.06 13.83
C SER A 68 12.73 7.80 12.50
N ARG A 69 12.87 7.09 11.39
CA ARG A 69 12.68 7.62 10.04
C ARG A 69 11.22 7.79 9.66
N VAL A 70 10.32 7.01 10.24
CA VAL A 70 8.92 7.00 9.83
C VAL A 70 8.23 8.34 10.13
N ARG A 71 7.45 8.82 9.17
CA ARG A 71 6.61 10.02 9.30
C ARG A 71 5.15 9.66 9.00
N VAL A 72 4.25 10.26 9.77
CA VAL A 72 2.80 10.11 9.56
C VAL A 72 2.22 11.44 9.11
N MET A 73 1.57 11.43 7.96
CA MET A 73 0.76 12.52 7.43
C MET A 73 -0.72 12.22 7.70
N ILE A 74 -1.41 13.17 8.38
CA ILE A 74 -2.87 13.08 8.55
C ILE A 74 -3.51 13.88 7.42
N VAL A 75 -4.24 13.18 6.57
CA VAL A 75 -4.84 13.73 5.34
C VAL A 75 -6.36 13.51 5.33
N ASP A 76 -7.08 14.32 4.56
CA ASP A 76 -8.51 14.09 4.36
C ASP A 76 -8.76 12.95 3.36
N HIS A 77 -7.90 12.83 2.36
CA HIS A 77 -7.84 11.73 1.40
C HIS A 77 -6.39 11.28 1.24
N VAL A 78 -6.16 9.98 1.16
CA VAL A 78 -4.84 9.45 0.83
C VAL A 78 -4.44 9.90 -0.58
N PRO A 79 -3.16 10.23 -0.83
CA PRO A 79 -2.72 10.68 -2.13
C PRO A 79 -2.90 9.60 -3.19
N LEU A 80 -3.34 10.03 -4.37
CA LEU A 80 -3.37 9.22 -5.59
C LEU A 80 -2.65 10.01 -6.68
N PRO A 81 -2.01 9.35 -7.65
CA PRO A 81 -1.35 10.06 -8.73
C PRO A 81 -2.31 10.95 -9.51
N ASP A 82 -1.88 12.16 -9.85
CA ASP A 82 -2.65 13.09 -10.71
C ASP A 82 -2.41 12.85 -12.20
N GLU A 83 -1.31 12.20 -12.54
CA GLU A 83 -1.03 11.82 -13.92
C GLU A 83 -2.11 10.87 -14.46
N PRO A 84 -2.76 11.17 -15.61
CA PRO A 84 -3.91 10.40 -16.10
C PRO A 84 -3.65 8.91 -16.29
N MET A 85 -2.47 8.52 -16.79
CA MET A 85 -2.14 7.10 -17.00
C MET A 85 -1.96 6.35 -15.69
N LEU A 86 -1.28 6.95 -14.69
CA LEU A 86 -1.12 6.36 -13.37
C LEU A 86 -2.45 6.27 -12.63
N ARG A 87 -3.28 7.30 -12.77
CA ARG A 87 -4.62 7.31 -12.18
C ARG A 87 -5.50 6.20 -12.79
N ALA A 88 -5.51 6.05 -14.11
CA ALA A 88 -6.24 4.98 -14.78
C ALA A 88 -5.75 3.58 -14.35
N ALA A 89 -4.45 3.40 -14.16
CA ALA A 89 -3.89 2.15 -13.64
C ALA A 89 -4.35 1.88 -12.19
N ALA A 90 -4.31 2.89 -11.32
CA ALA A 90 -4.82 2.78 -9.94
C ALA A 90 -6.32 2.46 -9.91
N GLU A 91 -7.11 3.06 -10.79
CA GLU A 91 -8.54 2.75 -10.95
C GLU A 91 -8.77 1.30 -11.39
N SER A 92 -7.99 0.83 -12.33
CA SER A 92 -8.06 -0.55 -12.84
C SER A 92 -7.71 -1.58 -11.77
N LEU A 93 -6.80 -1.24 -10.86
CA LEU A 93 -6.45 -2.05 -9.68
C LEU A 93 -7.46 -1.88 -8.52
N GLY A 94 -8.47 -1.04 -8.67
CA GLY A 94 -9.55 -0.86 -7.69
C GLY A 94 -9.26 0.18 -6.60
N PHE A 95 -8.11 0.84 -6.60
CA PHE A 95 -7.72 1.78 -5.54
C PHE A 95 -8.70 2.94 -5.34
N THR A 96 -9.39 3.39 -6.38
CA THR A 96 -10.38 4.47 -6.30
C THR A 96 -11.74 4.01 -5.78
N LYS A 97 -12.06 2.72 -5.89
CA LYS A 97 -13.31 2.12 -5.38
C LYS A 97 -13.21 1.68 -3.93
N MET A 98 -11.99 1.41 -3.46
CA MET A 98 -11.73 1.06 -2.07
C MET A 98 -11.76 2.32 -1.22
N ASN A 99 -12.40 2.23 -0.05
CA ASN A 99 -12.36 3.31 0.94
C ASN A 99 -11.02 3.29 1.69
N ILE A 100 -9.94 3.58 0.97
CA ILE A 100 -8.57 3.53 1.51
C ILE A 100 -8.44 4.55 2.64
N THR A 101 -8.02 4.09 3.80
CA THR A 101 -7.86 4.91 5.01
C THR A 101 -6.41 5.07 5.43
N GLY A 102 -5.51 4.29 4.86
CA GLY A 102 -4.05 4.35 5.00
C GLY A 102 -3.35 4.09 3.69
N LEU A 103 -2.15 4.60 3.55
CA LEU A 103 -1.24 4.34 2.43
C LEU A 103 0.19 4.52 2.91
N THR A 104 1.05 3.57 2.59
CA THR A 104 2.48 3.65 2.89
C THR A 104 3.30 3.79 1.63
N LEU A 105 4.21 4.77 1.61
CA LEU A 105 5.21 4.99 0.55
C LEU A 105 6.57 5.15 1.22
N GLY A 106 7.41 4.13 1.14
CA GLY A 106 8.71 4.11 1.83
C GLY A 106 8.56 4.21 3.36
N HIS A 107 9.07 5.28 3.97
CA HIS A 107 8.93 5.59 5.40
C HIS A 107 7.80 6.59 5.70
N ALA A 108 7.03 6.97 4.69
CA ALA A 108 5.88 7.85 4.83
C ALA A 108 4.58 7.06 4.94
N ILE A 109 3.78 7.34 5.96
CA ILE A 109 2.45 6.77 6.16
C ILE A 109 1.43 7.90 6.07
N PHE A 110 0.52 7.81 5.11
CA PHE A 110 -0.63 8.69 4.98
C PHE A 110 -1.83 8.05 5.66
N VAL A 111 -2.43 8.74 6.62
CA VAL A 111 -3.58 8.23 7.37
C VAL A 111 -4.73 9.21 7.24
N ARG A 112 -5.90 8.71 6.86
CA ARG A 112 -7.10 9.54 6.80
C ARG A 112 -7.44 10.06 8.19
N ARG A 113 -7.82 11.34 8.26
CA ARG A 113 -8.23 12.02 9.48
C ARG A 113 -9.25 11.20 10.29
N GLY A 114 -9.00 11.09 11.58
CA GLY A 114 -9.82 10.28 12.50
C GLY A 114 -9.40 8.80 12.61
N ARG A 115 -8.44 8.34 11.79
CA ARG A 115 -7.92 6.96 11.88
C ARG A 115 -6.48 6.89 12.41
N ASP A 116 -5.88 8.03 12.74
CA ASP A 116 -4.49 8.16 13.20
C ASP A 116 -4.21 7.54 14.58
N ARG A 117 -5.25 7.06 15.28
CA ARG A 117 -5.14 6.36 16.56
C ARG A 117 -5.59 4.90 16.50
N ASP A 118 -5.90 4.39 15.32
CA ASP A 118 -6.32 3.01 15.12
C ASP A 118 -5.08 2.09 15.07
N PRO A 119 -4.87 1.23 16.08
CA PRO A 119 -3.69 0.38 16.11
C PRO A 119 -3.71 -0.69 15.02
N VAL A 120 -4.89 -1.12 14.55
CA VAL A 120 -5.01 -2.10 13.46
C VAL A 120 -4.49 -1.48 12.17
N LEU A 121 -5.03 -0.31 11.78
CA LEU A 121 -4.57 0.41 10.62
C LEU A 121 -3.07 0.75 10.70
N LEU A 122 -2.65 1.33 11.83
CA LEU A 122 -1.25 1.73 11.98
C LEU A 122 -0.28 0.55 11.96
N SER A 123 -0.64 -0.61 12.50
CA SER A 123 0.22 -1.79 12.42
C SER A 123 0.29 -2.36 11.02
N HIS A 124 -0.80 -2.32 10.26
CA HIS A 124 -0.84 -2.67 8.85
C HIS A 124 0.11 -1.78 8.04
N GLU A 125 -0.04 -0.46 8.13
CA GLU A 125 0.82 0.49 7.40
C GLU A 125 2.29 0.39 7.84
N LEU A 126 2.55 0.23 9.13
CA LEU A 126 3.91 0.02 9.63
C LEU A 126 4.53 -1.29 9.14
N ARG A 127 3.71 -2.33 8.89
CA ARG A 127 4.21 -3.56 8.26
C ARG A 127 4.65 -3.32 6.83
N HIS A 128 3.94 -2.48 6.07
CA HIS A 128 4.41 -2.06 4.75
C HIS A 128 5.74 -1.30 4.81
N VAL A 129 5.98 -0.44 5.82
CA VAL A 129 7.31 0.16 6.02
C VAL A 129 8.39 -0.92 6.14
N ALA A 130 8.17 -1.94 6.99
CA ALA A 130 9.12 -3.05 7.14
C ALA A 130 9.34 -3.82 5.83
N GLN A 131 8.31 -3.98 5.03
CA GLN A 131 8.40 -4.61 3.71
C GLN A 131 9.23 -3.74 2.74
N TYR A 132 9.03 -2.41 2.71
CA TYR A 132 9.89 -1.49 1.94
C TYR A 132 11.35 -1.60 2.36
N GLU A 133 11.63 -1.62 3.67
CA GLU A 133 12.99 -1.79 4.20
C GLU A 133 13.61 -3.13 3.75
N SER A 134 12.84 -4.22 3.83
CA SER A 134 13.30 -5.57 3.47
C SER A 134 13.59 -5.75 1.98
N GLN A 135 12.86 -5.01 1.14
CA GLN A 135 13.05 -5.04 -0.32
C GLN A 135 14.14 -4.06 -0.80
N GLY A 136 14.67 -3.20 0.07
CA GLY A 136 15.70 -2.24 -0.28
C GLY A 136 15.19 -0.89 -0.78
N GLY A 137 13.94 -0.54 -0.50
CA GLY A 137 13.35 0.76 -0.78
C GLY A 137 12.15 0.76 -1.74
N ILE A 138 11.77 1.96 -2.21
CA ILE A 138 10.54 2.18 -2.97
C ILE A 138 10.55 1.43 -4.31
N ALA A 139 11.58 1.61 -5.11
CA ALA A 139 11.62 1.06 -6.45
C ALA A 139 11.53 -0.49 -6.48
N PRO A 140 12.36 -1.26 -5.74
CA PRO A 140 12.28 -2.71 -5.77
C PRO A 140 10.98 -3.24 -5.11
N PHE A 141 10.46 -2.58 -4.06
CA PHE A 141 9.19 -2.96 -3.47
C PHE A 141 8.04 -2.79 -4.47
N LEU A 142 7.89 -1.60 -5.08
CA LEU A 142 6.81 -1.32 -6.01
C LEU A 142 6.87 -2.21 -7.25
N ALA A 143 8.07 -2.48 -7.77
CA ALA A 143 8.23 -3.37 -8.91
C ALA A 143 7.62 -4.76 -8.65
N ARG A 144 7.82 -5.29 -7.44
CA ARG A 144 7.26 -6.57 -7.04
C ARG A 144 5.78 -6.46 -6.68
N HIS A 145 5.42 -5.49 -5.83
CA HIS A 145 4.05 -5.35 -5.33
C HIS A 145 3.02 -5.11 -6.44
N VAL A 146 3.36 -4.29 -7.45
CA VAL A 146 2.48 -4.07 -8.60
C VAL A 146 2.26 -5.36 -9.38
N MET A 147 3.29 -6.18 -9.56
CA MET A 147 3.13 -7.50 -10.21
C MET A 147 2.26 -8.44 -9.38
N ASP A 148 2.47 -8.49 -8.06
CA ASP A 148 1.66 -9.29 -7.15
C ASP A 148 0.18 -8.84 -7.17
N LEU A 149 -0.10 -7.53 -7.24
CA LEU A 149 -1.46 -6.99 -7.36
C LEU A 149 -2.12 -7.38 -8.69
N VAL A 150 -1.38 -7.36 -9.79
CA VAL A 150 -1.89 -7.77 -11.12
C VAL A 150 -2.18 -9.26 -11.16
N GLU A 151 -1.33 -10.08 -10.53
CA GLU A 151 -1.43 -11.54 -10.55
C GLU A 151 -2.49 -12.08 -9.58
N HIS A 152 -2.56 -11.53 -8.36
CA HIS A 152 -3.37 -12.06 -7.27
C HIS A 152 -4.54 -11.16 -6.87
N GLY A 153 -4.57 -9.90 -7.33
CA GLY A 153 -5.48 -8.88 -6.82
C GLY A 153 -5.06 -8.37 -5.45
N TYR A 154 -5.78 -7.37 -4.93
CA TYR A 154 -5.43 -6.71 -3.66
C TYR A 154 -5.55 -7.68 -2.46
N GLU A 155 -6.68 -8.38 -2.36
CA GLU A 155 -6.97 -9.22 -1.20
C GLU A 155 -5.97 -10.38 -1.02
N ASP A 156 -5.50 -10.96 -2.11
CA ASP A 156 -4.62 -12.14 -2.11
C ASP A 156 -3.15 -11.79 -2.42
N SER A 157 -2.83 -10.51 -2.58
CA SER A 157 -1.44 -10.07 -2.75
C SER A 157 -0.59 -10.48 -1.54
N PRO A 158 0.58 -11.11 -1.75
CA PRO A 158 1.43 -11.59 -0.66
C PRO A 158 1.80 -10.51 0.37
N PHE A 159 2.05 -9.28 -0.06
CA PHE A 159 2.37 -8.18 0.85
C PHE A 159 1.17 -7.75 1.68
N GLU A 160 -0.03 -7.76 1.11
CA GLU A 160 -1.27 -7.45 1.82
C GLU A 160 -1.65 -8.55 2.82
N VAL A 161 -1.51 -9.81 2.43
CA VAL A 161 -1.73 -10.97 3.31
C VAL A 161 -0.77 -10.91 4.50
N ASP A 162 0.52 -10.62 4.27
CA ASP A 162 1.51 -10.47 5.32
C ASP A 162 1.20 -9.25 6.23
N ALA A 163 0.78 -8.11 5.66
CA ALA A 163 0.42 -6.94 6.44
C ALA A 163 -0.78 -7.23 7.36
N ARG A 164 -1.83 -7.85 6.86
CA ARG A 164 -2.99 -8.29 7.66
C ARG A 164 -2.60 -9.27 8.77
N ALA A 165 -1.70 -10.20 8.51
CA ALA A 165 -1.22 -11.14 9.52
C ALA A 165 -0.46 -10.45 10.68
N HIS A 166 0.06 -9.25 10.45
CA HIS A 166 0.78 -8.46 11.44
C HIS A 166 -0.07 -7.39 12.13
N GLU A 167 -1.36 -7.28 11.83
CA GLU A 167 -2.26 -6.33 12.49
C GLU A 167 -2.34 -6.56 14.00
N ARG A 168 -2.39 -5.45 14.75
CA ARG A 168 -2.46 -5.44 16.22
C ARG A 168 -3.69 -4.67 16.67
N LYS A 169 -4.50 -5.28 17.53
CA LYS A 169 -5.72 -4.65 18.07
C LYS A 169 -5.42 -3.59 19.15
N THR A 170 -4.21 -3.58 19.69
CA THR A 170 -3.79 -2.66 20.76
C THR A 170 -2.34 -2.23 20.56
N PHE A 171 -2.02 -1.04 21.07
CA PHE A 171 -0.62 -0.63 21.15
C PHE A 171 0.14 -1.46 22.19
N PRO A 172 1.36 -1.92 21.89
CA PRO A 172 2.18 -2.61 22.88
C PRO A 172 2.57 -1.66 24.02
N PRO A 173 2.88 -2.20 25.22
CA PRO A 173 3.39 -1.40 26.32
C PRO A 173 4.72 -0.75 25.92
N ILE A 174 4.94 0.47 26.41
CA ILE A 174 6.23 1.15 26.27
C ILE A 174 7.18 0.46 27.25
N ARG A 175 8.20 -0.23 26.73
CA ARG A 175 9.29 -0.70 27.59
C ARG A 175 10.18 0.50 27.91
N SER A 176 10.32 0.79 29.20
CA SER A 176 11.29 1.74 29.75
C SER A 176 12.72 1.32 29.47
#